data_2408b84d5e0919fc53770fe18c1edae4
#
_entry.id   2408b84d5e0919fc53770fe18c1edae4
#
_cell.length_a   1.000
_cell.length_b   1.000
_cell.length_c   1.000
_cell.angle_alpha   90.00
_cell.angle_beta   90.00
_cell.angle_gamma   90.00
#
_symmetry.space_group_name_H-M   'P 1'
#
loop_
_entity.id
_entity.type
_entity.pdbx_description
1 polymer ?
#
loop_
_entity_poly.entity_id
_entity_poly.type
_entity_poly.pdbx_seq_one_letter_code
_entity_poly.pdbx_strand_id
1 'polypeptide(L)'
;MNHQTLLAIYQRIEALIAKLPGPLQNAVMKELNPIKQIFLSQRLARIVLLGDPGADVSALFSALLGSDLRMVDPQQDANWITYELKGKGGFRVLDARRLNETSLTWSALAGAIVDQSPDLFLFIAGGAKQIDLALACEQGSRLVEMAEQRHQAKVGLIGVIDLPASMSSSEVENRRLELQAWLHGSPKLSGHLVKSVAVCSFVRFRVDGSIDLERDERRNIDVLADTIARELPEEAQVEAARIFRAKKTQSDIAQKLVRSVTTVCAAVGVQPIPLADFPILTALQFAMVTGVMQISGRELGLKAAAEFFGALGLNIGAGMVFREGARAAVKLIPGWGNAISGGVAAAGTYAVGRSAMAYFIEGVSMAEARKLFNRRKLPKSSKLGSS
;
A
#
# COMPACT_ATOMS: atom_id res chain seq x y z
N MET A 1 5.32 -6.38 -12.70
CA MET A 1 6.80 -6.46 -12.80
C MET A 1 7.21 -7.65 -11.95
N ASN A 2 8.11 -8.50 -12.44
CA ASN A 2 8.57 -9.66 -11.71
C ASN A 2 9.43 -9.19 -10.51
N HIS A 3 9.37 -9.87 -9.38
CA HIS A 3 10.22 -9.67 -8.19
C HIS A 3 11.72 -9.57 -8.57
N GLN A 4 12.16 -10.34 -9.56
CA GLN A 4 13.52 -10.28 -10.11
C GLN A 4 13.91 -8.89 -10.64
N THR A 5 12.99 -8.16 -11.27
CA THR A 5 13.29 -6.81 -11.79
C THR A 5 13.46 -5.80 -10.64
N LEU A 6 12.62 -5.89 -9.60
CA LEU A 6 12.74 -5.05 -8.41
C LEU A 6 14.05 -5.33 -7.66
N LEU A 7 14.40 -6.60 -7.52
CA LEU A 7 15.68 -7.02 -6.94
C LEU A 7 16.87 -6.47 -7.73
N ALA A 8 16.84 -6.56 -9.06
CA ALA A 8 17.91 -6.03 -9.92
C ALA A 8 18.07 -4.50 -9.78
N ILE A 9 16.95 -3.76 -9.66
CA ILE A 9 16.98 -2.31 -9.40
C ILE A 9 17.65 -2.04 -8.05
N TYR A 10 17.23 -2.76 -7.00
CA TYR A 10 17.79 -2.56 -5.66
C TYR A 10 19.28 -2.90 -5.60
N GLN A 11 19.70 -4.04 -6.16
CA GLN A 11 21.13 -4.43 -6.24
C GLN A 11 21.98 -3.39 -7.00
N ARG A 12 21.40 -2.79 -8.06
CA ARG A 12 22.10 -1.72 -8.78
C ARG A 12 22.31 -0.48 -7.92
N ILE A 13 21.31 -0.11 -7.10
CA ILE A 13 21.44 1.00 -6.16
C ILE A 13 22.52 0.69 -5.12
N GLU A 14 22.50 -0.49 -4.51
CA GLU A 14 23.51 -0.92 -3.54
C GLU A 14 24.93 -0.85 -4.14
N ALA A 15 25.12 -1.36 -5.34
CA ALA A 15 26.42 -1.33 -6.03
C ALA A 15 26.90 0.11 -6.33
N LEU A 16 25.98 1.05 -6.55
CA LEU A 16 26.35 2.45 -6.74
C LEU A 16 26.69 3.12 -5.41
N ILE A 17 25.93 2.84 -4.35
CA ILE A 17 26.17 3.38 -2.99
C ILE A 17 27.46 2.84 -2.38
N ALA A 18 27.83 1.60 -2.68
CA ALA A 18 29.10 1.01 -2.25
C ALA A 18 30.35 1.81 -2.70
N LYS A 19 30.19 2.71 -3.66
CA LYS A 19 31.25 3.62 -4.14
C LYS A 19 31.36 4.91 -3.33
N LEU A 20 30.41 5.16 -2.42
CA LEU A 20 30.44 6.34 -1.54
C LEU A 20 31.43 6.15 -0.38
N PRO A 21 31.97 7.24 0.19
CA PRO A 21 32.77 7.18 1.42
C PRO A 21 32.00 6.53 2.57
N GLY A 22 32.67 5.69 3.37
CA GLY A 22 32.06 4.83 4.39
C GLY A 22 31.03 5.50 5.31
N PRO A 23 31.31 6.66 5.93
CA PRO A 23 30.30 7.34 6.77
C PRO A 23 29.02 7.72 6.04
N LEU A 24 29.14 8.19 4.78
CA LEU A 24 28.01 8.54 3.93
C LEU A 24 27.27 7.29 3.46
N GLN A 25 28.00 6.23 3.10
CA GLN A 25 27.40 4.95 2.69
C GLN A 25 26.47 4.41 3.76
N ASN A 26 26.88 4.36 5.03
CA ASN A 26 26.07 3.87 6.14
C ASN A 26 24.79 4.73 6.35
N ALA A 27 24.92 6.04 6.29
CA ALA A 27 23.79 6.96 6.41
C ALA A 27 22.78 6.77 5.27
N VAL A 28 23.26 6.67 4.02
CA VAL A 28 22.45 6.46 2.83
C VAL A 28 21.76 5.10 2.85
N MET A 29 22.44 4.03 3.23
CA MET A 29 21.87 2.68 3.34
C MET A 29 20.72 2.62 4.35
N LYS A 30 20.83 3.32 5.47
CA LYS A 30 19.75 3.41 6.47
C LYS A 30 18.52 4.09 5.89
N GLU A 31 18.70 5.18 5.14
CA GLU A 31 17.60 5.92 4.51
C GLU A 31 16.97 5.18 3.32
N LEU A 32 17.61 4.13 2.77
CA LEU A 32 17.04 3.30 1.71
C LEU A 32 16.13 2.17 2.20
N ASN A 33 15.96 2.02 3.50
CA ASN A 33 15.11 0.98 4.08
C ASN A 33 13.67 0.97 3.49
N PRO A 34 12.99 2.11 3.24
CA PRO A 34 11.67 2.10 2.60
C PRO A 34 11.68 1.48 1.19
N ILE A 35 12.74 1.70 0.39
CA ILE A 35 12.87 1.06 -0.93
C ILE A 35 13.00 -0.46 -0.77
N LYS A 36 13.86 -0.90 0.16
CA LYS A 36 14.05 -2.32 0.46
C LYS A 36 12.74 -2.99 0.86
N GLN A 37 11.98 -2.39 1.76
CA GLN A 37 10.69 -2.89 2.21
C GLN A 37 9.70 -3.02 1.07
N ILE A 38 9.54 -1.97 0.25
CA ILE A 38 8.60 -1.97 -0.88
C ILE A 38 8.98 -3.02 -1.94
N PHE A 39 10.27 -3.25 -2.18
CA PHE A 39 10.73 -4.11 -3.27
C PHE A 39 10.94 -5.56 -2.87
N LEU A 40 11.41 -5.83 -1.64
CA LEU A 40 11.96 -7.13 -1.28
C LEU A 40 11.24 -7.80 -0.10
N SER A 41 10.57 -7.06 0.76
CA SER A 41 10.06 -7.59 2.02
C SER A 41 8.54 -7.78 2.04
N GLN A 42 7.88 -7.72 0.88
CA GLN A 42 6.42 -7.81 0.83
C GLN A 42 5.92 -9.26 0.90
N ARG A 43 4.86 -9.46 1.65
CA ARG A 43 4.12 -10.72 1.77
C ARG A 43 2.60 -10.48 1.78
N LEU A 44 1.84 -11.54 1.60
CA LEU A 44 0.39 -11.49 1.68
C LEU A 44 -0.08 -11.21 3.10
N ALA A 45 -1.07 -10.33 3.25
CA ALA A 45 -1.75 -10.09 4.52
C ALA A 45 -2.53 -11.34 4.96
N ARG A 46 -2.52 -11.64 6.26
CA ARG A 46 -3.22 -12.76 6.90
C ARG A 46 -4.35 -12.19 7.76
N ILE A 47 -5.58 -12.33 7.26
CA ILE A 47 -6.78 -11.76 7.86
C ILE A 47 -7.64 -12.89 8.43
N VAL A 48 -7.99 -12.80 9.71
CA VAL A 48 -8.92 -13.73 10.37
C VAL A 48 -10.30 -13.08 10.44
N LEU A 49 -11.33 -13.79 9.97
CA LEU A 49 -12.71 -13.33 10.00
C LEU A 49 -13.41 -13.88 11.24
N LEU A 50 -14.06 -13.00 11.96
CA LEU A 50 -14.88 -13.26 13.14
C LEU A 50 -16.30 -12.72 12.90
N GLY A 51 -17.26 -13.10 13.73
CA GLY A 51 -18.60 -12.49 13.73
C GLY A 51 -19.65 -13.35 13.04
N ASP A 52 -20.50 -12.74 12.22
CA ASP A 52 -21.69 -13.35 11.62
C ASP A 52 -21.35 -14.37 10.54
N PRO A 53 -21.68 -15.66 10.71
CA PRO A 53 -21.50 -16.69 9.68
C PRO A 53 -22.39 -16.45 8.44
N GLY A 54 -23.46 -15.68 8.56
CA GLY A 54 -24.38 -15.34 7.47
C GLY A 54 -23.98 -14.10 6.67
N ALA A 55 -22.96 -13.35 7.08
CA ALA A 55 -22.49 -12.18 6.34
C ALA A 55 -21.83 -12.58 5.01
N ASP A 56 -22.14 -11.83 3.94
CA ASP A 56 -21.58 -12.09 2.60
C ASP A 56 -20.17 -11.51 2.47
N VAL A 57 -19.19 -12.32 2.87
CA VAL A 57 -17.77 -11.99 2.77
C VAL A 57 -17.32 -11.85 1.32
N SER A 58 -17.89 -12.63 0.40
CA SER A 58 -17.54 -12.54 -1.02
C SER A 58 -17.95 -11.19 -1.60
N ALA A 59 -19.12 -10.67 -1.24
CA ALA A 59 -19.55 -9.33 -1.63
C ALA A 59 -18.63 -8.25 -1.02
N LEU A 60 -18.31 -8.36 0.27
CA LEU A 60 -17.44 -7.40 0.96
C LEU A 60 -16.05 -7.31 0.33
N PHE A 61 -15.39 -8.45 0.10
CA PHE A 61 -14.08 -8.44 -0.55
C PHE A 61 -14.16 -8.05 -2.02
N SER A 62 -15.21 -8.43 -2.75
CA SER A 62 -15.41 -7.97 -4.13
C SER A 62 -15.53 -6.44 -4.21
N ALA A 63 -16.24 -5.84 -3.26
CA ALA A 63 -16.35 -4.39 -3.14
C ALA A 63 -14.99 -3.72 -2.85
N LEU A 64 -14.20 -4.28 -1.91
CA LEU A 64 -12.85 -3.81 -1.55
C LEU A 64 -11.88 -3.92 -2.74
N LEU A 65 -11.89 -5.04 -3.44
CA LEU A 65 -11.01 -5.31 -4.58
C LEU A 65 -11.42 -4.54 -5.83
N GLY A 66 -12.70 -4.17 -5.95
CA GLY A 66 -13.30 -3.67 -7.19
C GLY A 66 -13.20 -4.71 -8.32
N SER A 67 -13.31 -6.00 -7.97
CA SER A 67 -13.27 -7.15 -8.85
C SER A 67 -14.11 -8.27 -8.24
N ASP A 68 -14.84 -9.03 -9.05
CA ASP A 68 -15.68 -10.12 -8.55
C ASP A 68 -14.81 -11.23 -7.98
N LEU A 69 -14.84 -11.41 -6.65
CA LEU A 69 -14.05 -12.43 -5.97
C LEU A 69 -14.46 -13.86 -6.36
N ARG A 70 -15.72 -14.06 -6.78
CA ARG A 70 -16.23 -15.37 -7.25
C ARG A 70 -15.54 -15.84 -8.54
N MET A 71 -14.90 -14.93 -9.27
CA MET A 71 -14.11 -15.21 -10.47
C MET A 71 -12.64 -15.54 -10.15
N VAL A 72 -12.25 -15.45 -8.88
CA VAL A 72 -10.90 -15.79 -8.41
C VAL A 72 -10.93 -17.20 -7.85
N ASP A 73 -10.13 -18.11 -8.42
CA ASP A 73 -9.98 -19.47 -7.91
C ASP A 73 -9.14 -19.44 -6.63
N PRO A 74 -9.72 -19.76 -5.45
CA PRO A 74 -8.98 -19.68 -4.20
C PRO A 74 -8.05 -20.89 -4.07
N GLN A 75 -6.81 -20.63 -3.64
CA GLN A 75 -5.89 -21.69 -3.25
C GLN A 75 -6.06 -21.97 -1.74
N GLN A 76 -6.42 -23.20 -1.42
CA GLN A 76 -6.57 -23.62 -0.04
C GLN A 76 -5.28 -24.31 0.43
N ASP A 77 -4.65 -23.75 1.45
CA ASP A 77 -3.50 -24.29 2.15
C ASP A 77 -3.87 -24.52 3.62
N ALA A 78 -4.11 -25.79 3.98
CA ALA A 78 -4.69 -26.17 5.27
C ALA A 78 -6.02 -25.43 5.51
N ASN A 79 -6.04 -24.50 6.47
CA ASN A 79 -7.23 -23.72 6.82
C ASN A 79 -7.20 -22.28 6.28
N TRP A 80 -6.07 -21.85 5.73
CA TRP A 80 -5.96 -20.55 5.10
C TRP A 80 -6.40 -20.60 3.64
N ILE A 81 -7.24 -19.68 3.25
CA ILE A 81 -7.69 -19.48 1.87
C ILE A 81 -6.87 -18.33 1.28
N THR A 82 -6.14 -18.60 0.21
CA THR A 82 -5.34 -17.57 -0.48
C THR A 82 -6.09 -17.11 -1.74
N TYR A 83 -6.31 -15.82 -1.84
CA TYR A 83 -6.86 -15.17 -3.02
C TYR A 83 -5.75 -14.42 -3.74
N GLU A 84 -5.39 -14.86 -4.93
CA GLU A 84 -4.42 -14.19 -5.79
C GLU A 84 -5.11 -13.56 -6.99
N LEU A 85 -4.98 -12.23 -7.09
CA LEU A 85 -5.46 -11.49 -8.25
C LEU A 85 -4.34 -11.40 -9.27
N LYS A 86 -4.54 -12.01 -10.42
CA LYS A 86 -3.55 -12.14 -11.51
C LYS A 86 -2.85 -10.80 -11.80
N GLY A 87 -1.54 -10.74 -11.56
CA GLY A 87 -0.72 -9.53 -11.76
C GLY A 87 -0.92 -8.41 -10.73
N LYS A 88 -1.83 -8.55 -9.76
CA LYS A 88 -2.14 -7.52 -8.77
C LYS A 88 -1.74 -7.87 -7.35
N GLY A 89 -1.42 -9.15 -7.06
CA GLY A 89 -1.12 -9.64 -5.74
C GLY A 89 -2.30 -10.30 -5.05
N GLY A 90 -2.24 -10.46 -3.73
CA GLY A 90 -3.23 -11.25 -3.02
C GLY A 90 -3.33 -10.97 -1.53
N PHE A 91 -4.10 -11.81 -0.86
CA PHE A 91 -4.24 -11.85 0.59
C PHE A 91 -4.68 -13.24 1.02
N ARG A 92 -4.52 -13.54 2.31
CA ARG A 92 -4.92 -14.80 2.90
C ARG A 92 -6.02 -14.57 3.94
N VAL A 93 -7.00 -15.46 3.97
CA VAL A 93 -8.14 -15.41 4.88
C VAL A 93 -8.25 -16.70 5.66
N LEU A 94 -8.47 -16.60 6.95
CA LEU A 94 -8.93 -17.69 7.82
C LEU A 94 -10.35 -17.36 8.27
N ASP A 95 -11.36 -18.09 7.76
CA ASP A 95 -12.75 -17.85 8.14
C ASP A 95 -13.10 -18.61 9.42
N ALA A 96 -13.16 -17.88 10.52
CA ALA A 96 -13.46 -18.40 11.85
C ALA A 96 -14.88 -18.06 12.34
N ARG A 97 -15.78 -17.63 11.46
CA ARG A 97 -17.15 -17.21 11.84
C ARG A 97 -18.05 -18.39 12.21
N ARG A 98 -17.74 -19.63 11.78
CA ARG A 98 -18.55 -20.82 11.97
C ARG A 98 -18.00 -21.78 13.02
N LEU A 99 -17.46 -21.24 14.11
CA LEU A 99 -16.80 -22.02 15.16
C LEU A 99 -17.69 -23.09 15.85
N ASN A 100 -19.01 -22.92 15.78
CA ASN A 100 -19.95 -23.81 16.51
C ASN A 100 -20.40 -25.06 15.75
N GLU A 101 -20.02 -25.22 14.46
CA GLU A 101 -20.63 -26.25 13.66
C GLU A 101 -20.03 -27.64 13.93
N THR A 102 -18.76 -27.71 14.39
CA THR A 102 -18.13 -28.99 14.82
C THR A 102 -16.91 -28.75 15.73
N SER A 103 -16.63 -29.65 16.68
CA SER A 103 -15.43 -29.61 17.53
C SER A 103 -14.10 -29.72 16.75
N LEU A 104 -14.12 -30.36 15.58
CA LEU A 104 -12.99 -30.47 14.67
C LEU A 104 -12.56 -29.09 14.10
N THR A 105 -13.52 -28.18 13.93
CA THR A 105 -13.25 -26.83 13.40
C THR A 105 -12.39 -25.99 14.34
N TRP A 106 -12.63 -26.06 15.67
CA TRP A 106 -11.82 -25.33 16.65
C TRP A 106 -10.35 -25.73 16.61
N SER A 107 -10.06 -27.04 16.66
CA SER A 107 -8.67 -27.54 16.64
C SER A 107 -7.93 -27.13 15.37
N ALA A 108 -8.61 -27.19 14.24
CA ALA A 108 -8.04 -26.81 12.94
C ALA A 108 -7.73 -25.32 12.86
N LEU A 109 -8.66 -24.45 13.31
CA LEU A 109 -8.48 -23.00 13.33
C LEU A 109 -7.42 -22.59 14.36
N ALA A 110 -7.43 -23.19 15.53
CA ALA A 110 -6.41 -22.97 16.55
C ALA A 110 -5.02 -23.33 16.04
N GLY A 111 -4.88 -24.49 15.39
CA GLY A 111 -3.63 -24.90 14.72
C GLY A 111 -3.16 -23.90 13.70
N ALA A 112 -4.03 -23.43 12.81
CA ALA A 112 -3.69 -22.45 11.79
C ALA A 112 -3.18 -21.10 12.37
N ILE A 113 -3.76 -20.64 13.48
CA ILE A 113 -3.32 -19.43 14.19
C ILE A 113 -1.99 -19.67 14.92
N VAL A 114 -1.81 -20.87 15.50
CA VAL A 114 -0.56 -21.23 16.17
C VAL A 114 0.61 -21.28 15.20
N ASP A 115 0.37 -21.80 13.99
CA ASP A 115 1.40 -21.95 12.96
C ASP A 115 1.75 -20.61 12.30
N GLN A 116 0.76 -19.76 12.08
CA GLN A 116 0.93 -18.49 11.38
C GLN A 116 0.19 -17.36 12.10
N SER A 117 0.95 -16.37 12.61
CA SER A 117 0.38 -15.20 13.26
C SER A 117 -0.58 -14.46 12.34
N PRO A 118 -1.82 -14.16 12.76
CA PRO A 118 -2.68 -13.20 12.09
C PRO A 118 -2.05 -11.82 12.04
N ASP A 119 -2.36 -11.06 10.99
CA ASP A 119 -1.99 -9.65 10.89
C ASP A 119 -3.13 -8.73 11.30
N LEU A 120 -4.38 -9.21 11.16
CA LEU A 120 -5.59 -8.44 11.47
C LEU A 120 -6.77 -9.39 11.73
N PHE A 121 -7.63 -8.97 12.65
CA PHE A 121 -8.96 -9.54 12.83
C PHE A 121 -10.02 -8.62 12.22
N LEU A 122 -10.96 -9.18 11.43
CA LEU A 122 -12.16 -8.50 10.98
C LEU A 122 -13.37 -9.14 11.63
N PHE A 123 -14.05 -8.40 12.51
CA PHE A 123 -15.33 -8.81 13.07
C PHE A 123 -16.45 -8.29 12.17
N ILE A 124 -17.10 -9.18 11.45
CA ILE A 124 -18.08 -8.85 10.42
C ILE A 124 -19.48 -9.12 10.98
N ALA A 125 -20.34 -8.10 10.96
CA ALA A 125 -21.75 -8.19 11.27
C ALA A 125 -22.57 -7.92 9.99
N GLY A 126 -23.51 -8.81 9.68
CA GLY A 126 -24.47 -8.61 8.59
C GLY A 126 -25.66 -7.76 9.05
N GLY A 127 -26.19 -6.93 8.15
CA GLY A 127 -27.31 -6.03 8.48
C GLY A 127 -28.70 -6.66 8.47
N ALA A 128 -28.85 -7.85 7.90
CA ALA A 128 -30.15 -8.41 7.55
C ALA A 128 -30.76 -9.34 8.61
N LYS A 129 -29.97 -9.88 9.54
CA LYS A 129 -30.43 -10.79 10.59
C LYS A 129 -29.90 -10.33 11.94
N GLN A 130 -30.73 -10.54 12.96
CA GLN A 130 -30.28 -10.38 14.35
C GLN A 130 -29.32 -11.52 14.66
N ILE A 131 -28.03 -11.21 14.76
CA ILE A 131 -26.99 -12.16 15.19
C ILE A 131 -26.94 -12.21 16.70
N ASP A 132 -26.57 -13.35 17.25
CA ASP A 132 -26.12 -13.44 18.64
C ASP A 132 -24.71 -12.83 18.75
N LEU A 133 -24.65 -11.51 18.88
CA LEU A 133 -23.41 -10.76 19.02
C LEU A 133 -22.64 -11.19 20.28
N ALA A 134 -23.34 -11.63 21.34
CA ALA A 134 -22.70 -12.08 22.57
C ALA A 134 -21.89 -13.34 22.32
N LEU A 135 -22.48 -14.34 21.68
CA LEU A 135 -21.80 -15.58 21.31
C LEU A 135 -20.64 -15.33 20.34
N ALA A 136 -20.86 -14.50 19.31
CA ALA A 136 -19.82 -14.17 18.34
C ALA A 136 -18.63 -13.44 19.00
N CYS A 137 -18.89 -12.54 19.95
CA CYS A 137 -17.85 -11.87 20.73
C CYS A 137 -17.10 -12.83 21.65
N GLU A 138 -17.78 -13.79 22.29
CA GLU A 138 -17.14 -14.81 23.14
C GLU A 138 -16.17 -15.66 22.31
N GLN A 139 -16.62 -16.16 21.17
CA GLN A 139 -15.80 -16.98 20.28
C GLN A 139 -14.61 -16.21 19.70
N GLY A 140 -14.84 -14.98 19.25
CA GLY A 140 -13.78 -14.09 18.78
C GLY A 140 -12.75 -13.80 19.86
N SER A 141 -13.19 -13.60 21.11
CA SER A 141 -12.32 -13.37 22.27
C SER A 141 -11.34 -14.52 22.50
N ARG A 142 -11.79 -15.75 22.40
CA ARG A 142 -10.93 -16.94 22.59
C ARG A 142 -9.83 -17.01 21.53
N LEU A 143 -10.14 -16.71 20.25
CA LEU A 143 -9.16 -16.73 19.16
C LEU A 143 -8.16 -15.59 19.27
N VAL A 144 -8.61 -14.38 19.61
CA VAL A 144 -7.74 -13.21 19.80
C VAL A 144 -6.76 -13.45 20.95
N GLU A 145 -7.26 -13.92 22.10
CA GLU A 145 -6.43 -14.23 23.26
C GLU A 145 -5.39 -15.31 22.95
N MET A 146 -5.78 -16.36 22.24
CA MET A 146 -4.87 -17.43 21.85
C MET A 146 -3.78 -16.91 20.89
N ALA A 147 -4.13 -16.07 19.92
CA ALA A 147 -3.16 -15.48 19.01
C ALA A 147 -2.15 -14.59 19.75
N GLU A 148 -2.64 -13.74 20.68
CA GLU A 148 -1.78 -12.87 21.50
C GLU A 148 -0.85 -13.68 22.39
N GLN A 149 -1.36 -14.71 23.09
CA GLN A 149 -0.54 -15.58 23.95
C GLN A 149 0.53 -16.34 23.15
N ARG A 150 0.18 -16.83 21.97
CA ARG A 150 1.09 -17.64 21.14
C ARG A 150 2.19 -16.81 20.51
N HIS A 151 1.85 -15.66 19.97
CA HIS A 151 2.79 -14.85 19.16
C HIS A 151 3.39 -13.67 19.93
N GLN A 152 2.96 -13.43 21.17
CA GLN A 152 3.40 -12.32 22.02
C GLN A 152 3.29 -10.97 21.29
N ALA A 153 2.27 -10.85 20.43
CA ALA A 153 2.04 -9.67 19.58
C ALA A 153 0.55 -9.29 19.64
N LYS A 154 0.30 -8.02 19.82
CA LYS A 154 -1.05 -7.47 19.78
C LYS A 154 -1.47 -7.28 18.33
N VAL A 155 -2.54 -7.96 17.93
CA VAL A 155 -3.13 -7.89 16.58
C VAL A 155 -4.37 -6.99 16.62
N GLY A 156 -4.49 -6.05 15.68
CA GLY A 156 -5.64 -5.14 15.60
C GLY A 156 -6.94 -5.87 15.24
N LEU A 157 -8.06 -5.35 15.75
CA LEU A 157 -9.42 -5.78 15.42
C LEU A 157 -10.19 -4.61 14.79
N ILE A 158 -10.81 -4.84 13.63
CA ILE A 158 -11.72 -3.89 12.99
C ILE A 158 -13.12 -4.48 13.00
N GLY A 159 -14.09 -3.74 13.56
CA GLY A 159 -15.51 -4.06 13.46
C GLY A 159 -16.06 -3.58 12.12
N VAL A 160 -16.74 -4.45 11.38
CA VAL A 160 -17.36 -4.14 10.09
C VAL A 160 -18.83 -4.48 10.17
N ILE A 161 -19.71 -3.54 9.86
CA ILE A 161 -21.13 -3.81 9.66
C ILE A 161 -21.52 -3.48 8.22
N ASP A 162 -22.01 -4.48 7.51
CA ASP A 162 -22.43 -4.35 6.11
C ASP A 162 -23.96 -4.12 6.05
N LEU A 163 -24.35 -2.95 5.59
CA LEU A 163 -25.71 -2.45 5.63
C LEU A 163 -26.24 -2.10 4.23
N PRO A 164 -27.55 -2.30 3.97
CA PRO A 164 -28.15 -1.94 2.69
C PRO A 164 -28.04 -0.42 2.43
N ALA A 165 -27.91 -0.06 1.14
CA ALA A 165 -27.84 1.32 0.70
C ALA A 165 -29.12 2.13 0.99
N SER A 166 -30.27 1.45 1.18
CA SER A 166 -31.55 2.07 1.49
C SER A 166 -31.66 2.67 2.90
N MET A 167 -30.73 2.32 3.81
CA MET A 167 -30.73 2.85 5.17
C MET A 167 -30.32 4.32 5.22
N SER A 168 -30.98 5.09 6.07
CA SER A 168 -30.63 6.48 6.35
C SER A 168 -29.27 6.59 7.08
N SER A 169 -28.63 7.74 6.93
CA SER A 169 -27.32 7.97 7.59
C SER A 169 -27.37 7.85 9.11
N SER A 170 -28.49 8.24 9.72
CA SER A 170 -28.70 8.11 11.17
C SER A 170 -28.84 6.66 11.62
N GLU A 171 -29.57 5.84 10.88
CA GLU A 171 -29.71 4.40 11.15
C GLU A 171 -28.37 3.68 10.98
N VAL A 172 -27.63 3.99 9.90
CA VAL A 172 -26.30 3.44 9.67
C VAL A 172 -25.35 3.75 10.82
N GLU A 173 -25.34 5.00 11.32
CA GLU A 173 -24.50 5.39 12.43
C GLU A 173 -24.91 4.72 13.75
N ASN A 174 -26.22 4.60 14.02
CA ASN A 174 -26.72 3.89 15.19
C ASN A 174 -26.30 2.43 15.19
N ARG A 175 -26.42 1.74 14.06
CA ARG A 175 -25.99 0.34 13.93
C ARG A 175 -24.48 0.17 14.09
N ARG A 176 -23.71 1.11 13.57
CA ARG A 176 -22.25 1.13 13.76
C ARG A 176 -21.88 1.30 15.24
N LEU A 177 -22.54 2.22 15.93
CA LEU A 177 -22.31 2.45 17.36
C LEU A 177 -22.75 1.26 18.21
N GLU A 178 -23.83 0.59 17.87
CA GLU A 178 -24.28 -0.64 18.51
C GLU A 178 -23.20 -1.74 18.41
N LEU A 179 -22.69 -2.02 17.22
CA LEU A 179 -21.56 -2.95 17.03
C LEU A 179 -20.34 -2.54 17.85
N GLN A 180 -20.00 -1.26 17.82
CA GLN A 180 -18.87 -0.73 18.59
C GLN A 180 -19.06 -0.94 20.10
N ALA A 181 -20.27 -0.73 20.62
CA ALA A 181 -20.57 -0.93 22.03
C ALA A 181 -20.42 -2.41 22.43
N TRP A 182 -20.89 -3.33 21.60
CA TRP A 182 -20.71 -4.77 21.83
C TRP A 182 -19.23 -5.17 21.89
N LEU A 183 -18.42 -4.71 20.93
CA LEU A 183 -16.99 -5.01 20.88
C LEU A 183 -16.23 -4.38 22.05
N HIS A 184 -16.60 -3.16 22.47
CA HIS A 184 -16.03 -2.53 23.67
C HIS A 184 -16.49 -3.19 24.97
N GLY A 185 -17.72 -3.73 25.00
CA GLY A 185 -18.24 -4.46 26.15
C GLY A 185 -17.57 -5.81 26.38
N SER A 186 -16.87 -6.34 25.37
CA SER A 186 -16.09 -7.58 25.50
C SER A 186 -14.67 -7.25 26.02
N PRO A 187 -14.30 -7.65 27.25
CA PRO A 187 -13.02 -7.28 27.87
C PRO A 187 -11.78 -7.69 27.04
N LYS A 188 -11.88 -8.81 26.34
CA LYS A 188 -10.77 -9.33 25.51
C LYS A 188 -10.68 -8.66 24.14
N LEU A 189 -11.80 -8.28 23.52
CA LEU A 189 -11.82 -7.63 22.22
C LEU A 189 -11.57 -6.13 22.31
N SER A 190 -12.03 -5.48 23.40
CA SER A 190 -11.94 -4.02 23.54
C SER A 190 -10.52 -3.49 23.44
N GLY A 191 -9.55 -4.22 23.99
CA GLY A 191 -8.13 -3.87 23.92
C GLY A 191 -7.53 -3.94 22.51
N HIS A 192 -8.12 -4.71 21.61
CA HIS A 192 -7.66 -4.90 20.22
C HIS A 192 -8.44 -4.03 19.22
N LEU A 193 -9.60 -3.51 19.62
CA LEU A 193 -10.49 -2.74 18.75
C LEU A 193 -9.82 -1.42 18.31
N VAL A 194 -9.57 -1.32 17.02
CA VAL A 194 -9.02 -0.13 16.37
C VAL A 194 -10.15 0.82 16.00
N LYS A 195 -11.17 0.29 15.30
CA LYS A 195 -12.28 1.06 14.77
C LYS A 195 -13.45 0.16 14.37
N SER A 196 -14.67 0.72 14.40
CA SER A 196 -15.84 0.14 13.75
C SER A 196 -16.23 0.94 12.52
N VAL A 197 -16.51 0.28 11.39
CA VAL A 197 -16.86 0.88 10.11
C VAL A 197 -18.18 0.29 9.62
N ALA A 198 -19.14 1.16 9.28
CA ALA A 198 -20.33 0.76 8.56
C ALA A 198 -20.10 0.94 7.07
N VAL A 199 -20.36 -0.09 6.29
CA VAL A 199 -20.18 -0.13 4.85
C VAL A 199 -21.48 -0.53 4.15
N CYS A 200 -21.55 -0.27 2.85
CA CYS A 200 -22.42 -0.98 1.92
C CYS A 200 -21.53 -1.64 0.88
N SER A 201 -21.55 -2.97 0.80
CA SER A 201 -20.72 -3.72 -0.15
C SER A 201 -21.42 -4.00 -1.47
N PHE A 202 -22.68 -3.56 -1.63
CA PHE A 202 -23.46 -3.87 -2.81
C PHE A 202 -22.86 -3.25 -4.09
N VAL A 203 -22.41 -4.13 -4.98
CA VAL A 203 -21.82 -3.80 -6.28
C VAL A 203 -22.14 -4.90 -7.27
N ARG A 204 -22.43 -4.53 -8.52
CA ARG A 204 -22.55 -5.50 -9.62
C ARG A 204 -21.38 -5.39 -10.57
N PHE A 205 -21.01 -6.52 -11.11
CA PHE A 205 -19.97 -6.63 -12.14
C PHE A 205 -20.59 -7.00 -13.46
N ARG A 206 -20.10 -6.41 -14.53
CA ARG A 206 -20.42 -6.77 -15.92
C ARG A 206 -19.71 -8.06 -16.30
N VAL A 207 -20.07 -8.62 -17.44
CA VAL A 207 -19.48 -9.88 -17.95
C VAL A 207 -17.96 -9.75 -18.19
N ASP A 208 -17.49 -8.55 -18.52
CA ASP A 208 -16.06 -8.24 -18.69
C ASP A 208 -15.31 -8.04 -17.38
N GLY A 209 -15.98 -8.23 -16.23
CA GLY A 209 -15.42 -8.05 -14.90
C GLY A 209 -15.33 -6.57 -14.45
N SER A 210 -15.75 -5.62 -15.26
CA SER A 210 -15.82 -4.21 -14.85
C SER A 210 -17.03 -3.96 -13.92
N ILE A 211 -16.93 -2.92 -13.09
CA ILE A 211 -18.02 -2.51 -12.21
C ILE A 211 -19.14 -1.89 -13.07
N ASP A 212 -20.37 -2.30 -12.81
CA ASP A 212 -21.56 -1.66 -13.33
C ASP A 212 -21.86 -0.39 -12.51
N LEU A 213 -21.44 0.75 -13.02
CA LEU A 213 -21.55 2.04 -12.33
C LEU A 213 -23.00 2.48 -12.06
N GLU A 214 -23.96 1.98 -12.82
CA GLU A 214 -25.38 2.27 -12.60
C GLU A 214 -25.96 1.52 -11.39
N ARG A 215 -25.27 0.47 -10.95
CA ARG A 215 -25.66 -0.39 -9.82
C ARG A 215 -24.55 -0.51 -8.79
N ASP A 216 -23.76 0.54 -8.65
CA ASP A 216 -22.70 0.66 -7.63
C ASP A 216 -23.27 1.47 -6.45
N GLU A 217 -23.64 0.76 -5.39
CA GLU A 217 -24.18 1.36 -4.17
C GLU A 217 -23.15 1.34 -3.02
N ARG A 218 -21.90 1.10 -3.34
CA ARG A 218 -20.83 1.02 -2.33
C ARG A 218 -20.71 2.31 -1.52
N ARG A 219 -20.61 2.15 -0.19
CA ARG A 219 -20.37 3.26 0.74
C ARG A 219 -19.27 2.88 1.74
N ASN A 220 -18.38 3.83 2.04
CA ASN A 220 -17.28 3.70 3.01
C ASN A 220 -16.34 2.52 2.77
N ILE A 221 -16.34 1.92 1.58
CA ILE A 221 -15.42 0.83 1.21
C ILE A 221 -13.98 1.35 1.18
N ASP A 222 -13.76 2.57 0.72
CA ASP A 222 -12.46 3.26 0.76
C ASP A 222 -11.98 3.51 2.19
N VAL A 223 -12.89 3.88 3.11
CA VAL A 223 -12.59 4.04 4.53
C VAL A 223 -12.16 2.70 5.15
N LEU A 224 -12.88 1.62 4.84
CA LEU A 224 -12.53 0.28 5.31
C LEU A 224 -11.19 -0.19 4.74
N ALA A 225 -10.98 0.00 3.43
CA ALA A 225 -9.73 -0.34 2.75
C ALA A 225 -8.52 0.36 3.39
N ASP A 226 -8.62 1.67 3.62
CA ASP A 226 -7.56 2.44 4.29
C ASP A 226 -7.35 2.04 5.75
N THR A 227 -8.44 1.68 6.47
CA THR A 227 -8.34 1.21 7.85
C THR A 227 -7.62 -0.14 7.89
N ILE A 228 -8.03 -1.11 7.05
CA ILE A 228 -7.35 -2.41 6.93
C ILE A 228 -5.87 -2.23 6.61
N ALA A 229 -5.56 -1.53 5.51
CA ALA A 229 -4.19 -1.41 5.04
C ALA A 229 -3.26 -0.73 6.06
N ARG A 230 -3.78 0.24 6.83
CA ARG A 230 -2.99 0.97 7.83
C ARG A 230 -2.63 0.12 9.06
N GLU A 231 -3.52 -0.79 9.46
CA GLU A 231 -3.31 -1.64 10.63
C GLU A 231 -2.42 -2.85 10.38
N LEU A 232 -2.14 -3.14 9.11
CA LEU A 232 -1.26 -4.25 8.75
C LEU A 232 0.22 -3.90 9.00
N PRO A 233 1.06 -4.90 9.33
CA PRO A 233 2.50 -4.73 9.45
C PRO A 233 3.11 -4.30 8.11
N GLU A 234 4.26 -3.61 8.16
CA GLU A 234 4.90 -3.00 7.00
C GLU A 234 5.13 -3.99 5.84
N GLU A 235 5.41 -5.26 6.15
CA GLU A 235 5.64 -6.32 5.17
C GLU A 235 4.37 -6.73 4.39
N ALA A 236 3.18 -6.43 4.92
CA ALA A 236 1.91 -6.73 4.26
C ALA A 236 1.18 -5.45 3.79
N GLN A 237 1.62 -4.28 4.28
CA GLN A 237 0.90 -3.02 4.10
C GLN A 237 0.86 -2.54 2.65
N VAL A 238 1.98 -2.62 1.94
CA VAL A 238 2.06 -2.17 0.54
C VAL A 238 1.18 -3.03 -0.35
N GLU A 239 1.24 -4.35 -0.16
CA GLU A 239 0.44 -5.29 -0.93
C GLU A 239 -1.05 -5.06 -0.71
N ALA A 240 -1.48 -4.96 0.55
CA ALA A 240 -2.87 -4.70 0.90
C ALA A 240 -3.35 -3.32 0.42
N ALA A 241 -2.55 -2.26 0.59
CA ALA A 241 -2.88 -0.93 0.09
C ALA A 241 -3.10 -0.93 -1.42
N ARG A 242 -2.32 -1.73 -2.15
CA ARG A 242 -2.42 -1.89 -3.59
C ARG A 242 -3.68 -2.63 -4.01
N ILE A 243 -3.95 -3.81 -3.45
CA ILE A 243 -5.08 -4.66 -3.85
C ILE A 243 -6.43 -4.09 -3.42
N PHE A 244 -6.52 -3.53 -2.21
CA PHE A 244 -7.73 -2.89 -1.69
C PHE A 244 -7.90 -1.44 -2.17
N ARG A 245 -6.97 -0.91 -2.97
CA ARG A 245 -6.99 0.46 -3.49
C ARG A 245 -7.09 1.52 -2.39
N ALA A 246 -6.42 1.30 -1.27
CA ALA A 246 -6.38 2.18 -0.11
C ALA A 246 -5.56 3.44 -0.41
N LYS A 247 -6.17 4.42 -1.08
CA LYS A 247 -5.49 5.60 -1.66
C LYS A 247 -4.77 6.44 -0.63
N LYS A 248 -5.33 6.60 0.56
CA LYS A 248 -4.71 7.38 1.62
C LYS A 248 -3.45 6.68 2.13
N THR A 249 -3.55 5.38 2.40
CA THR A 249 -2.40 4.56 2.82
C THR A 249 -1.34 4.48 1.72
N GLN A 250 -1.72 4.34 0.44
CA GLN A 250 -0.80 4.43 -0.69
C GLN A 250 -0.05 5.77 -0.70
N SER A 251 -0.76 6.87 -0.50
CA SER A 251 -0.15 8.21 -0.45
C SER A 251 0.80 8.38 0.72
N ASP A 252 0.46 7.86 1.90
CA ASP A 252 1.31 7.93 3.11
C ASP A 252 2.61 7.14 2.90
N ILE A 253 2.53 5.92 2.35
CA ILE A 253 3.70 5.09 2.03
C ILE A 253 4.57 5.75 0.96
N ALA A 254 3.96 6.23 -0.12
CA ALA A 254 4.67 6.92 -1.21
C ALA A 254 5.35 8.21 -0.72
N GLN A 255 4.70 8.95 0.18
CA GLN A 255 5.29 10.16 0.76
C GLN A 255 6.53 9.84 1.62
N LYS A 256 6.51 8.74 2.40
CA LYS A 256 7.70 8.26 3.14
C LYS A 256 8.83 7.93 2.17
N LEU A 257 8.53 7.17 1.10
CA LEU A 257 9.49 6.82 0.06
C LEU A 257 10.10 8.07 -0.60
N VAL A 258 9.27 9.02 -1.03
CA VAL A 258 9.72 10.26 -1.67
C VAL A 258 10.61 11.08 -0.74
N ARG A 259 10.26 11.20 0.54
CA ARG A 259 11.09 11.90 1.53
C ARG A 259 12.44 11.22 1.73
N SER A 260 12.46 9.90 1.91
CA SER A 260 13.67 9.10 2.07
C SER A 260 14.62 9.30 0.89
N VAL A 261 14.14 9.07 -0.33
CA VAL A 261 14.97 9.25 -1.55
C VAL A 261 15.44 10.69 -1.72
N THR A 262 14.59 11.68 -1.37
CA THR A 262 14.96 13.09 -1.42
C THR A 262 16.12 13.39 -0.45
N THR A 263 16.07 12.86 0.77
CA THR A 263 17.14 13.01 1.77
C THR A 263 18.44 12.40 1.29
N VAL A 264 18.39 11.20 0.71
CA VAL A 264 19.56 10.53 0.13
C VAL A 264 20.15 11.37 -1.02
N CYS A 265 19.31 11.84 -1.93
CA CYS A 265 19.76 12.68 -3.07
C CYS A 265 20.36 14.01 -2.58
N ALA A 266 19.83 14.60 -1.50
CA ALA A 266 20.44 15.78 -0.87
C ALA A 266 21.83 15.49 -0.34
N ALA A 267 22.00 14.38 0.40
CA ALA A 267 23.27 13.98 0.99
C ALA A 267 24.34 13.67 -0.07
N VAL A 268 23.95 12.98 -1.15
CA VAL A 268 24.85 12.70 -2.28
C VAL A 268 25.24 13.99 -2.99
N GLY A 269 24.29 14.91 -3.23
CA GLY A 269 24.54 16.15 -3.97
C GLY A 269 25.35 17.20 -3.21
N VAL A 270 25.58 17.08 -1.91
CA VAL A 270 26.48 17.95 -1.12
C VAL A 270 27.93 17.62 -1.34
N GLN A 271 28.25 16.36 -1.67
CA GLN A 271 29.63 15.92 -1.83
C GLN A 271 30.10 16.09 -3.28
N PRO A 272 31.21 16.79 -3.52
CA PRO A 272 31.77 16.92 -4.87
C PRO A 272 32.50 15.60 -5.26
N ILE A 273 31.74 14.59 -5.66
CA ILE A 273 32.30 13.34 -6.21
C ILE A 273 32.26 13.48 -7.75
N PRO A 274 33.39 13.80 -8.41
CA PRO A 274 33.38 14.03 -9.84
C PRO A 274 32.82 12.82 -10.59
N LEU A 275 31.77 13.04 -11.42
CA LEU A 275 31.13 12.07 -12.34
C LEU A 275 30.36 10.90 -11.68
N ALA A 276 30.41 10.69 -10.35
CA ALA A 276 29.70 9.60 -9.68
C ALA A 276 28.28 9.98 -9.23
N ASP A 277 28.01 11.25 -8.98
CA ASP A 277 26.74 11.72 -8.41
C ASP A 277 25.56 11.49 -9.32
N PHE A 278 25.74 11.73 -10.61
CA PHE A 278 24.66 11.70 -11.58
C PHE A 278 24.04 10.30 -11.79
N PRO A 279 24.80 9.21 -11.98
CA PRO A 279 24.25 7.86 -12.06
C PRO A 279 23.53 7.43 -10.79
N ILE A 280 24.00 7.84 -9.62
CA ILE A 280 23.38 7.52 -8.34
C ILE A 280 22.05 8.24 -8.21
N LEU A 281 22.00 9.54 -8.43
CA LEU A 281 20.79 10.36 -8.37
C LEU A 281 19.72 9.86 -9.34
N THR A 282 20.11 9.55 -10.58
CA THR A 282 19.19 9.03 -11.60
C THR A 282 18.63 7.66 -11.23
N ALA A 283 19.48 6.74 -10.72
CA ALA A 283 19.04 5.43 -10.29
C ALA A 283 18.07 5.50 -9.10
N LEU A 284 18.33 6.38 -8.14
CA LEU A 284 17.46 6.63 -6.99
C LEU A 284 16.11 7.22 -7.39
N GLN A 285 16.10 8.21 -8.27
CA GLN A 285 14.85 8.79 -8.78
C GLN A 285 14.04 7.78 -9.59
N PHE A 286 14.71 6.95 -10.40
CA PHE A 286 14.05 5.88 -11.15
C PHE A 286 13.42 4.84 -10.21
N ALA A 287 14.15 4.39 -9.18
CA ALA A 287 13.64 3.49 -8.17
C ALA A 287 12.47 4.09 -7.38
N MET A 288 12.54 5.38 -7.04
CA MET A 288 11.46 6.10 -6.39
C MET A 288 10.18 6.09 -7.24
N VAL A 289 10.27 6.45 -8.53
CA VAL A 289 9.11 6.44 -9.42
C VAL A 289 8.55 5.03 -9.58
N THR A 290 9.42 4.03 -9.76
CA THR A 290 9.02 2.61 -9.83
C THR A 290 8.35 2.16 -8.53
N GLY A 291 8.85 2.58 -7.37
CA GLY A 291 8.23 2.32 -6.07
C GLY A 291 6.84 2.95 -5.95
N VAL A 292 6.65 4.19 -6.38
CA VAL A 292 5.33 4.85 -6.42
C VAL A 292 4.36 4.12 -7.35
N MET A 293 4.83 3.65 -8.51
CA MET A 293 4.03 2.81 -9.42
C MET A 293 3.63 1.50 -8.75
N GLN A 294 4.55 0.83 -8.05
CA GLN A 294 4.28 -0.41 -7.30
C GLN A 294 3.17 -0.17 -6.27
N ILE A 295 3.29 0.86 -5.46
CA ILE A 295 2.32 1.23 -4.42
C ILE A 295 0.94 1.52 -5.03
N SER A 296 0.89 2.18 -6.19
CA SER A 296 -0.38 2.54 -6.86
C SER A 296 -1.15 1.37 -7.47
N GLY A 297 -0.50 0.20 -7.61
CA GLY A 297 -1.10 -0.98 -8.24
C GLY A 297 -1.23 -0.88 -9.76
N ARG A 298 -0.59 0.10 -10.39
CA ARG A 298 -0.52 0.15 -11.87
C ARG A 298 0.49 -0.85 -12.38
N GLU A 299 0.29 -1.33 -13.60
CA GLU A 299 1.24 -2.24 -14.23
C GLU A 299 2.63 -1.62 -14.29
N LEU A 300 3.59 -2.38 -13.78
CA LEU A 300 4.96 -1.96 -13.65
C LEU A 300 5.71 -2.30 -14.93
N GLY A 301 6.30 -1.29 -15.55
CA GLY A 301 7.21 -1.48 -16.65
C GLY A 301 8.32 -0.43 -16.61
N LEU A 302 9.55 -0.85 -16.87
CA LEU A 302 10.66 0.07 -17.07
C LEU A 302 10.32 1.10 -18.16
N LYS A 303 9.57 0.66 -19.18
CA LYS A 303 9.04 1.50 -20.26
C LYS A 303 8.09 2.56 -19.73
N ALA A 304 7.11 2.19 -18.91
CA ALA A 304 6.14 3.13 -18.33
C ALA A 304 6.82 4.17 -17.41
N ALA A 305 7.82 3.77 -16.63
CA ALA A 305 8.62 4.71 -15.85
C ALA A 305 9.40 5.68 -16.76
N ALA A 306 10.04 5.19 -17.82
CA ALA A 306 10.76 6.03 -18.77
C ALA A 306 9.82 6.99 -19.53
N GLU A 307 8.64 6.54 -19.91
CA GLU A 307 7.59 7.38 -20.53
C GLU A 307 7.14 8.48 -19.58
N PHE A 308 6.98 8.20 -18.30
CA PHE A 308 6.66 9.20 -17.28
C PHE A 308 7.75 10.29 -17.21
N PHE A 309 9.03 9.91 -17.13
CA PHE A 309 10.14 10.87 -17.15
C PHE A 309 10.17 11.69 -18.43
N GLY A 310 9.97 11.06 -19.61
CA GLY A 310 9.87 11.74 -20.89
C GLY A 310 8.74 12.76 -20.93
N ALA A 311 7.57 12.40 -20.39
CA ALA A 311 6.42 13.28 -20.32
C ALA A 311 6.62 14.49 -19.37
N LEU A 312 7.46 14.35 -18.33
CA LEU A 312 7.92 15.49 -17.51
C LEU A 312 8.92 16.40 -18.26
N GLY A 313 9.37 16.02 -19.46
CA GLY A 313 10.40 16.73 -20.22
C GLY A 313 11.82 16.35 -19.78
N LEU A 314 11.97 15.19 -19.14
CA LEU A 314 13.25 14.61 -18.75
C LEU A 314 13.55 13.48 -19.74
N ASN A 315 14.41 13.73 -20.73
CA ASN A 315 14.80 12.73 -21.75
C ASN A 315 15.72 11.66 -21.14
N ILE A 316 15.15 10.72 -20.39
CA ILE A 316 15.85 9.54 -19.91
C ILE A 316 15.61 8.45 -20.94
N GLY A 317 16.56 8.22 -21.83
CA GLY A 317 16.48 7.12 -22.79
C GLY A 317 16.37 5.77 -22.05
N ALA A 318 15.26 5.06 -22.22
CA ALA A 318 14.96 3.81 -21.50
C ALA A 318 16.03 2.71 -21.69
N GLY A 319 16.82 2.75 -22.78
CA GLY A 319 17.94 1.83 -23.03
C GLY A 319 19.25 2.23 -22.34
N MET A 320 19.42 3.48 -21.95
CA MET A 320 20.68 4.01 -21.43
C MET A 320 20.84 3.87 -19.92
N VAL A 321 19.75 3.82 -19.15
CA VAL A 321 19.79 3.70 -17.69
C VAL A 321 20.42 2.37 -17.25
N PHE A 322 20.31 1.32 -18.08
CA PHE A 322 20.78 -0.02 -17.73
C PHE A 322 22.00 -0.52 -18.51
N ARG A 323 22.30 0.03 -19.68
CA ARG A 323 23.35 -0.52 -20.54
C ARG A 323 24.64 0.31 -20.63
N GLU A 324 24.56 1.64 -20.56
CA GLU A 324 25.72 2.53 -20.71
C GLU A 324 25.64 3.81 -19.84
N GLY A 325 25.08 3.71 -18.66
CA GLY A 325 24.58 4.79 -17.79
C GLY A 325 25.53 5.92 -17.39
N ALA A 326 26.79 5.91 -17.77
CA ALA A 326 27.72 6.93 -17.30
C ALA A 326 28.00 8.07 -18.31
N ARG A 327 27.90 7.82 -19.61
CA ARG A 327 28.32 8.82 -20.63
C ARG A 327 27.20 9.64 -21.25
N ALA A 328 25.98 9.12 -21.31
CA ALA A 328 24.85 9.80 -21.95
C ALA A 328 24.01 10.65 -21.01
N ALA A 329 24.03 10.38 -19.71
CA ALA A 329 23.22 11.02 -18.72
C ALA A 329 23.62 12.49 -18.44
N VAL A 330 24.86 12.86 -18.67
CA VAL A 330 25.39 14.24 -18.44
C VAL A 330 24.72 15.28 -19.35
N LYS A 331 24.15 14.87 -20.48
CA LYS A 331 23.51 15.81 -21.45
C LYS A 331 22.01 16.01 -21.23
N LEU A 332 21.38 15.36 -20.27
CA LEU A 332 19.92 15.17 -20.26
C LEU A 332 19.13 16.11 -19.35
N ILE A 333 19.78 16.86 -18.46
CA ILE A 333 19.10 17.88 -17.66
C ILE A 333 19.78 19.23 -17.94
N PRO A 334 19.17 20.11 -18.75
CA PRO A 334 19.70 21.45 -18.97
C PRO A 334 19.82 22.21 -17.64
N GLY A 335 21.01 22.64 -17.29
CA GLY A 335 21.28 23.43 -16.08
C GLY A 335 21.99 22.67 -14.94
N TRP A 336 22.34 21.40 -15.09
CA TRP A 336 23.00 20.61 -14.03
C TRP A 336 24.52 20.45 -14.24
N GLY A 337 25.09 21.21 -15.15
CA GLY A 337 26.49 21.05 -15.55
C GLY A 337 27.56 21.61 -14.61
N ASN A 338 27.22 22.41 -13.60
CA ASN A 338 28.18 22.97 -12.66
C ASN A 338 27.62 22.95 -11.24
N ALA A 339 28.30 22.23 -10.35
CA ALA A 339 28.12 22.18 -8.89
C ALA A 339 26.64 22.16 -8.42
N ILE A 340 26.05 20.98 -8.50
CA ILE A 340 24.72 20.74 -7.93
C ILE A 340 24.85 20.85 -6.42
N SER A 341 24.24 21.89 -5.81
CA SER A 341 24.11 21.93 -4.37
C SER A 341 23.10 20.84 -3.93
N GLY A 342 23.31 20.24 -2.75
CA GLY A 342 22.39 19.24 -2.19
C GLY A 342 20.94 19.72 -2.17
N GLY A 343 20.71 21.02 -2.02
CA GLY A 343 19.38 21.64 -2.08
C GLY A 343 18.71 21.54 -3.47
N VAL A 344 19.48 21.68 -4.55
CA VAL A 344 18.95 21.54 -5.91
C VAL A 344 18.61 20.09 -6.23
N ALA A 345 19.49 19.14 -5.83
CA ALA A 345 19.23 17.71 -5.97
C ALA A 345 17.98 17.28 -5.19
N ALA A 346 17.82 17.74 -3.95
CA ALA A 346 16.65 17.49 -3.13
C ALA A 346 15.36 18.04 -3.76
N ALA A 347 15.37 19.31 -4.17
CA ALA A 347 14.21 19.97 -4.77
C ALA A 347 13.74 19.27 -6.05
N GLY A 348 14.70 18.91 -6.92
CA GLY A 348 14.43 18.19 -8.15
C GLY A 348 13.85 16.79 -7.90
N THR A 349 14.45 16.03 -6.98
CA THR A 349 13.97 14.68 -6.61
C THR A 349 12.58 14.74 -5.98
N TYR A 350 12.35 15.66 -5.06
CA TYR A 350 11.04 15.84 -4.45
C TYR A 350 9.96 16.23 -5.47
N ALA A 351 10.28 17.08 -6.44
CA ALA A 351 9.36 17.47 -7.51
C ALA A 351 8.99 16.27 -8.39
N VAL A 352 9.95 15.42 -8.76
CA VAL A 352 9.69 14.17 -9.50
C VAL A 352 8.77 13.26 -8.68
N GLY A 353 9.09 13.02 -7.40
CA GLY A 353 8.31 12.15 -6.52
C GLY A 353 6.87 12.63 -6.34
N ARG A 354 6.66 13.93 -6.08
CA ARG A 354 5.32 14.51 -5.96
C ARG A 354 4.51 14.41 -7.24
N SER A 355 5.16 14.61 -8.39
CA SER A 355 4.49 14.47 -9.69
C SER A 355 4.11 13.01 -9.97
N ALA A 356 4.96 12.06 -9.56
CA ALA A 356 4.67 10.64 -9.66
C ALA A 356 3.48 10.25 -8.77
N MET A 357 3.44 10.69 -7.52
CA MET A 357 2.30 10.46 -6.62
C MET A 357 1.00 11.03 -7.19
N ALA A 358 1.02 12.26 -7.65
CA ALA A 358 -0.15 12.91 -8.25
C ALA A 358 -0.68 12.12 -9.45
N TYR A 359 0.21 11.69 -10.35
CA TYR A 359 -0.19 10.97 -11.56
C TYR A 359 -0.62 9.53 -11.27
N PHE A 360 0.19 8.77 -10.51
CA PHE A 360 -0.05 7.33 -10.33
C PHE A 360 -1.07 7.00 -9.23
N ILE A 361 -1.13 7.77 -8.14
CA ILE A 361 -1.99 7.49 -6.98
C ILE A 361 -3.23 8.40 -7.00
N GLU A 362 -3.04 9.72 -7.14
CA GLU A 362 -4.14 10.69 -7.10
C GLU A 362 -4.95 10.71 -8.39
N GLY A 363 -4.37 10.20 -9.51
CA GLY A 363 -5.05 10.04 -10.79
C GLY A 363 -5.19 11.33 -11.59
N VAL A 364 -4.36 12.36 -11.29
CA VAL A 364 -4.36 13.60 -12.08
C VAL A 364 -3.82 13.35 -13.50
N SER A 365 -4.16 14.23 -14.44
CA SER A 365 -3.64 14.15 -15.80
C SER A 365 -2.11 14.35 -15.85
N MET A 366 -1.46 13.80 -16.89
CA MET A 366 -0.03 14.02 -17.11
C MET A 366 0.31 15.50 -17.26
N ALA A 367 -0.58 16.29 -17.85
CA ALA A 367 -0.40 17.74 -17.99
C ALA A 367 -0.36 18.45 -16.63
N GLU A 368 -1.20 18.03 -15.69
CA GLU A 368 -1.22 18.55 -14.32
C GLU A 368 0.00 18.09 -13.53
N ALA A 369 0.38 16.82 -13.63
CA ALA A 369 1.62 16.31 -13.03
C ALA A 369 2.85 17.07 -13.51
N ARG A 370 2.93 17.39 -14.80
CA ARG A 370 3.99 18.23 -15.40
C ARG A 370 3.95 19.68 -14.87
N LYS A 371 2.77 20.26 -14.68
CA LYS A 371 2.63 21.59 -14.05
C LYS A 371 3.17 21.59 -12.61
N LEU A 372 2.87 20.55 -11.83
CA LEU A 372 3.41 20.38 -10.46
C LEU A 372 4.93 20.30 -10.47
N PHE A 373 5.51 19.54 -11.39
CA PHE A 373 6.96 19.45 -11.58
C PHE A 373 7.58 20.81 -11.89
N ASN A 374 7.00 21.58 -12.82
CA ASN A 374 7.53 22.85 -13.29
C ASN A 374 7.38 24.00 -12.26
N ARG A 375 6.33 24.01 -11.45
CA ARG A 375 6.10 25.04 -10.41
C ARG A 375 7.18 25.09 -9.34
N ARG A 376 7.96 24.02 -9.16
CA ARG A 376 9.05 23.92 -8.18
C ARG A 376 10.45 24.13 -8.77
N LYS A 377 10.56 24.43 -10.07
CA LYS A 377 11.78 24.98 -10.60
C LYS A 377 11.99 26.36 -10.00
N LEU A 378 12.85 26.44 -8.99
CA LEU A 378 13.45 27.59 -8.29
C LEU A 378 12.72 28.94 -8.39
N PRO A 379 12.57 29.69 -7.28
CA PRO A 379 12.26 31.10 -7.38
C PRO A 379 13.32 31.74 -8.28
N LYS A 380 12.88 32.46 -9.32
CA LYS A 380 13.74 33.30 -10.15
C LYS A 380 14.59 34.13 -9.19
N SER A 381 15.91 34.03 -9.25
CA SER A 381 16.80 34.94 -8.59
C SER A 381 16.29 36.35 -8.96
N SER A 382 15.77 37.09 -7.97
CA SER A 382 15.54 38.49 -8.14
C SER A 382 16.86 39.10 -8.62
N LYS A 383 16.86 39.68 -9.81
CA LYS A 383 17.93 40.54 -10.26
C LYS A 383 18.13 41.58 -9.14
N LEU A 384 19.18 41.40 -8.35
CA LEU A 384 19.72 42.51 -7.56
C LEU A 384 20.11 43.57 -8.58
N GLY A 385 19.30 44.65 -8.60
CA GLY A 385 19.49 45.80 -9.45
C GLY A 385 20.87 46.41 -9.20
N SER A 386 21.58 46.53 -10.29
CA SER A 386 22.66 47.51 -10.37
C SER A 386 22.08 48.91 -10.23
N SER A 387 22.42 49.57 -9.20
CA SER A 387 22.47 51.02 -9.09
C SER A 387 23.74 51.41 -8.36
#